data_f6c222ab3e05d49dc25935b039c1d830
#
_entry.id   f6c222ab3e05d49dc25935b039c1d830
#
_cell.length_a   1.000
_cell.length_b   1.000
_cell.length_c   1.000
_cell.angle_alpha   90.00
_cell.angle_beta   90.00
_cell.angle_gamma   90.00
#
_symmetry.space_group_name_H-M   'P 1'
#
loop_
_entity.id
_entity.type
_entity.pdbx_description
1 polymer ?
#
loop_
_entity_poly.entity_id
_entity_poly.type
_entity_poly.pdbx_seq_one_letter_code
_entity_poly.pdbx_strand_id
1 'polypeptide(L)'
;MFYYLIAPLKNKTPPLTYFSKEQHPKGALVNIDLRNKTLLGVILEEVSKPSFECLELEKTPYFLLPFQIELAAFIAQYYCASLSLALSLFTPFKKCDIAKLEKIEPDLSALSQTQTNALNALQQHSISLLFGDTGSGKTEIYMHLIAQMLEQKKSALLLVPEIALTPQMQQRLKKVFKENLGLWHSKLSQNQKKQFLEKLYSQEIRLVVGTRSALFLPLKELGLVIVDEEHDFSYKSQQSPMYNARDLCLYLAHKFPIQVVLGSATPSLSSYKRFKDKALVRLKGRYTPTQKNIIFEKTPNFITPKLLEALKQAIDKNEQAIIFVPTRANFKTLLCQNCYKSVQCPFCSVNMSLHLKTNKLMCHYCHYSSPIPKICSACQSEVLVGKRIGTMQVLKELESLLKGAKIAILDKDHTNTQKKLHGILNDFNAQKTNILIGTQMISKGHDYAKVSLAVVLGIDNIIKSNSYRALEEGVSLLHQIAGRSARQISGQVFIQSTETDLLKNFLEDYEDFLQYELQERCELYPPFSRLCLLEFKHKNEEKAQQLSLKAAQILSLCLEKGVTLSSFKAPIEKIASSYRYLILLRSKNPLSLIKSVHAFLKTAPNIPCSVNMDPVDIF
;
A
#
# COMPACT_ATOMS: atom_id res chain seq x y z
N MET A 1 16.54 13.76 42.53
CA MET A 1 16.80 12.70 41.52
C MET A 1 15.46 12.16 41.06
N PHE A 2 15.25 12.07 39.76
CA PHE A 2 14.03 11.60 39.13
C PHE A 2 14.34 10.26 38.43
N TYR A 3 13.47 9.28 38.53
CA TYR A 3 13.65 7.97 37.93
C TYR A 3 12.62 7.77 36.80
N TYR A 4 13.09 7.23 35.69
CA TYR A 4 12.27 7.12 34.47
C TYR A 4 12.30 5.71 33.90
N LEU A 5 11.14 5.21 33.50
CA LEU A 5 11.02 4.04 32.66
C LEU A 5 11.24 4.45 31.20
N ILE A 6 12.27 3.86 30.55
CA ILE A 6 12.72 4.25 29.22
C ILE A 6 12.65 3.07 28.26
N ALA A 7 12.08 3.27 27.08
CA ALA A 7 12.08 2.30 25.99
C ALA A 7 13.32 2.54 25.09
N PRO A 8 14.29 1.61 25.05
CA PRO A 8 15.43 1.71 24.13
C PRO A 8 14.96 1.62 22.68
N LEU A 9 15.34 2.55 21.80
CA LEU A 9 14.95 2.52 20.39
C LEU A 9 15.78 1.50 19.60
N LYS A 10 15.16 0.93 18.53
CA LYS A 10 15.77 -0.06 17.64
C LYS A 10 16.30 -1.31 18.36
N ASN A 11 15.78 -1.60 19.52
CA ASN A 11 16.15 -2.73 20.34
C ASN A 11 14.90 -3.54 20.72
N LYS A 12 15.05 -4.83 21.00
CA LYS A 12 13.97 -5.70 21.49
C LYS A 12 13.92 -5.77 23.02
N THR A 13 14.83 -5.10 23.70
CA THR A 13 14.87 -5.05 25.16
C THR A 13 13.60 -4.37 25.69
N PRO A 14 12.97 -4.91 26.73
CA PRO A 14 11.85 -4.23 27.41
C PRO A 14 12.31 -2.88 27.98
N PRO A 15 11.38 -2.00 28.35
CA PRO A 15 11.71 -0.75 29.02
C PRO A 15 12.57 -0.97 30.26
N LEU A 16 13.53 -0.09 30.49
CA LEU A 16 14.51 -0.13 31.59
C LEU A 16 14.44 1.16 32.40
N THR A 17 14.87 1.12 33.66
CA THR A 17 14.87 2.28 34.54
C THR A 17 16.23 2.95 34.60
N TYR A 18 16.23 4.29 34.41
CA TYR A 18 17.39 5.18 34.51
C TYR A 18 17.05 6.38 35.40
N PHE A 19 18.05 7.12 35.87
CA PHE A 19 17.81 8.33 36.64
C PHE A 19 18.34 9.58 35.96
N SER A 20 17.82 10.75 36.37
CA SER A 20 18.35 12.08 36.03
C SER A 20 18.26 13.01 37.23
N LYS A 21 19.15 14.02 37.23
CA LYS A 21 19.09 15.14 38.19
C LYS A 21 18.03 16.17 37.79
N GLU A 22 17.69 16.24 36.52
CA GLU A 22 16.66 17.13 35.95
C GLU A 22 15.35 16.39 35.72
N GLN A 23 14.25 17.14 35.74
CA GLN A 23 12.95 16.59 35.34
C GLN A 23 12.78 16.63 33.82
N HIS A 24 12.27 15.54 33.27
CA HIS A 24 12.03 15.38 31.85
C HIS A 24 10.59 15.00 31.57
N PRO A 25 9.97 15.53 30.49
CA PRO A 25 8.61 15.18 30.13
C PRO A 25 8.54 13.79 29.49
N LYS A 26 7.38 13.15 29.60
CA LYS A 26 7.06 11.95 28.82
C LYS A 26 7.26 12.21 27.33
N GLY A 27 7.90 11.26 26.63
CA GLY A 27 8.22 11.37 25.22
C GLY A 27 9.57 12.02 24.92
N ALA A 28 10.28 12.57 25.92
CA ALA A 28 11.65 13.07 25.70
C ALA A 28 12.56 11.95 25.23
N LEU A 29 13.40 12.26 24.22
CA LEU A 29 14.46 11.36 23.79
C LEU A 29 15.71 11.63 24.61
N VAL A 30 16.33 10.55 25.06
CA VAL A 30 17.53 10.57 25.90
C VAL A 30 18.56 9.56 25.40
N ASN A 31 19.83 9.83 25.65
CA ASN A 31 20.87 8.83 25.50
C ASN A 31 20.93 7.98 26.77
N ILE A 32 21.00 6.68 26.59
CA ILE A 32 21.13 5.70 27.67
C ILE A 32 22.25 4.72 27.36
N ASP A 33 22.99 4.31 28.36
CA ASP A 33 23.99 3.28 28.21
C ASP A 33 23.39 1.89 28.51
N LEU A 34 23.50 1.01 27.52
CA LEU A 34 23.05 -0.37 27.62
C LEU A 34 24.17 -1.31 27.14
N ARG A 35 24.73 -2.10 28.06
CA ARG A 35 25.81 -3.05 27.75
C ARG A 35 27.00 -2.39 27.01
N ASN A 36 27.48 -1.28 27.54
CA ASN A 36 28.59 -0.48 26.99
C ASN A 36 28.34 0.09 25.59
N LYS A 37 27.05 0.31 25.24
CA LYS A 37 26.63 0.99 24.01
C LYS A 37 25.66 2.09 24.33
N THR A 38 25.94 3.29 23.87
CA THR A 38 25.02 4.40 23.96
C THR A 38 23.92 4.25 22.92
N LEU A 39 22.67 4.22 23.37
CA LEU A 39 21.47 4.08 22.56
C LEU A 39 20.51 5.25 22.83
N LEU A 40 19.70 5.59 21.84
CA LEU A 40 18.57 6.47 22.07
C LEU A 40 17.42 5.70 22.74
N GLY A 41 16.83 6.32 23.76
CA GLY A 41 15.62 5.84 24.42
C GLY A 41 14.54 6.91 24.49
N VAL A 42 13.31 6.51 24.71
CA VAL A 42 12.16 7.40 24.91
C VAL A 42 11.64 7.24 26.33
N ILE A 43 11.50 8.35 27.05
CA ILE A 43 10.89 8.37 28.38
C ILE A 43 9.41 8.04 28.26
N LEU A 44 8.99 6.97 28.95
CA LEU A 44 7.58 6.52 28.97
C LEU A 44 6.83 7.16 30.14
N GLU A 45 7.41 7.12 31.32
CA GLU A 45 6.82 7.65 32.56
C GLU A 45 7.89 7.83 33.63
N GLU A 46 7.59 8.69 34.61
CA GLU A 46 8.35 8.81 35.85
C GLU A 46 7.93 7.70 36.81
N VAL A 47 8.89 7.07 37.47
CA VAL A 47 8.66 5.96 38.39
C VAL A 47 9.30 6.23 39.75
N SER A 48 8.85 5.52 40.79
CA SER A 48 9.48 5.57 42.11
C SER A 48 10.90 5.03 42.05
N LYS A 49 11.76 5.45 42.99
CA LYS A 49 13.13 4.96 43.12
C LYS A 49 13.13 3.43 43.24
N PRO A 50 13.79 2.72 42.34
CA PRO A 50 13.88 1.26 42.43
C PRO A 50 14.84 0.80 43.55
N SER A 51 14.79 -0.49 43.88
CA SER A 51 15.67 -1.11 44.87
C SER A 51 17.10 -1.42 44.33
N PHE A 52 17.32 -1.21 43.06
CA PHE A 52 18.62 -1.46 42.38
C PHE A 52 19.25 -0.14 41.92
N GLU A 53 20.55 -0.17 41.69
CA GLU A 53 21.30 0.97 41.18
C GLU A 53 20.97 1.24 39.71
N CYS A 54 20.73 2.51 39.39
CA CYS A 54 20.38 2.95 38.03
C CYS A 54 21.54 3.77 37.45
N LEU A 55 21.70 3.69 36.12
CA LEU A 55 22.61 4.57 35.39
C LEU A 55 21.96 5.92 35.11
N GLU A 56 22.77 6.96 35.00
CA GLU A 56 22.35 8.31 34.66
C GLU A 56 22.04 8.38 33.15
N LEU A 57 20.96 9.05 32.76
CA LEU A 57 20.62 9.34 31.37
C LEU A 57 21.21 10.67 30.92
N GLU A 58 21.43 10.83 29.61
CA GLU A 58 21.82 12.12 29.02
C GLU A 58 20.67 12.71 28.20
N LYS A 59 20.43 14.01 28.38
CA LYS A 59 19.39 14.77 27.68
C LYS A 59 19.71 14.97 26.21
N THR A 60 18.68 14.90 25.35
CA THR A 60 18.75 15.34 23.96
C THR A 60 17.72 16.45 23.70
N PRO A 61 17.84 17.26 22.62
CA PRO A 61 16.89 18.32 22.29
C PRO A 61 15.61 17.77 21.61
N TYR A 62 15.44 16.48 21.54
CA TYR A 62 14.37 15.83 20.77
C TYR A 62 13.30 15.23 21.68
N PHE A 63 12.06 15.18 21.20
CA PHE A 63 10.94 14.52 21.86
C PHE A 63 9.88 14.03 20.87
N LEU A 64 9.08 13.07 21.28
CA LEU A 64 7.91 12.61 20.54
C LEU A 64 6.67 13.43 20.95
N LEU A 65 5.87 13.79 19.97
CA LEU A 65 4.58 14.46 20.18
C LEU A 65 3.55 13.47 20.79
N PRO A 66 2.54 13.96 21.54
CA PRO A 66 1.55 13.08 22.19
C PRO A 66 0.90 12.05 21.25
N PHE A 67 0.54 12.46 20.03
CA PHE A 67 -0.07 11.54 19.06
C PHE A 67 0.89 10.44 18.59
N GLN A 68 2.20 10.73 18.53
CA GLN A 68 3.21 9.74 18.15
C GLN A 68 3.37 8.66 19.22
N ILE A 69 3.35 9.04 20.49
CA ILE A 69 3.42 8.11 21.62
C ILE A 69 2.18 7.23 21.66
N GLU A 70 0.99 7.82 21.49
CA GLU A 70 -0.28 7.09 21.47
C GLU A 70 -0.35 6.10 20.31
N LEU A 71 0.06 6.52 19.10
CA LEU A 71 0.15 5.61 17.96
C LEU A 71 1.17 4.48 18.17
N ALA A 72 2.32 4.76 18.77
CA ALA A 72 3.32 3.73 19.08
C ALA A 72 2.76 2.69 20.05
N ALA A 73 2.04 3.12 21.08
CA ALA A 73 1.38 2.24 22.02
C ALA A 73 0.30 1.37 21.32
N PHE A 74 -0.52 1.99 20.48
CA PHE A 74 -1.51 1.27 19.69
C PHE A 74 -0.87 0.25 18.73
N ILE A 75 0.21 0.64 18.03
CA ILE A 75 0.94 -0.28 17.14
C ILE A 75 1.49 -1.47 17.91
N ALA A 76 2.08 -1.23 19.08
CA ALA A 76 2.62 -2.29 19.92
C ALA A 76 1.52 -3.26 20.38
N GLN A 77 0.38 -2.74 20.81
CA GLN A 77 -0.74 -3.52 21.29
C GLN A 77 -1.48 -4.24 20.17
N TYR A 78 -1.91 -3.50 19.14
CA TYR A 78 -2.77 -4.06 18.08
C TYR A 78 -2.02 -4.98 17.13
N TYR A 79 -0.82 -4.57 16.70
CA TYR A 79 0.00 -5.35 15.75
C TYR A 79 1.01 -6.28 16.43
N CYS A 80 0.88 -6.46 17.74
CA CYS A 80 1.69 -7.38 18.55
C CYS A 80 3.21 -7.19 18.35
N ALA A 81 3.64 -5.93 18.33
CA ALA A 81 5.05 -5.54 18.19
C ALA A 81 5.64 -5.10 19.54
N SER A 82 6.98 -5.11 19.68
CA SER A 82 7.58 -4.47 20.83
C SER A 82 7.38 -2.95 20.80
N LEU A 83 7.15 -2.33 21.95
CA LEU A 83 6.98 -0.88 22.05
C LEU A 83 8.20 -0.12 21.50
N SER A 84 9.39 -0.61 21.78
CA SER A 84 10.66 -0.07 21.27
C SER A 84 10.70 -0.03 19.73
N LEU A 85 10.24 -1.08 19.09
CA LEU A 85 10.16 -1.14 17.62
C LEU A 85 9.10 -0.19 17.08
N ALA A 86 7.95 -0.11 17.72
CA ALA A 86 6.88 0.82 17.35
C ALA A 86 7.32 2.28 17.46
N LEU A 87 7.96 2.66 18.58
CA LEU A 87 8.52 4.00 18.79
C LEU A 87 9.59 4.35 17.76
N SER A 88 10.37 3.36 17.30
CA SER A 88 11.43 3.57 16.30
C SER A 88 10.94 3.95 14.91
N LEU A 89 9.63 3.83 14.64
CA LEU A 89 9.04 4.30 13.38
C LEU A 89 8.96 5.82 13.28
N PHE A 90 8.89 6.49 14.44
CA PHE A 90 8.62 7.92 14.50
C PHE A 90 9.88 8.77 14.39
N THR A 91 9.76 9.84 13.63
CA THR A 91 10.75 10.91 13.60
C THR A 91 10.44 11.85 14.78
N PRO A 92 11.42 12.13 15.67
CA PRO A 92 11.18 13.01 16.80
C PRO A 92 11.08 14.47 16.37
N PHE A 93 10.40 15.27 17.16
CA PHE A 93 10.34 16.72 17.04
C PHE A 93 11.54 17.35 17.74
N LYS A 94 12.06 18.46 17.17
CA LYS A 94 13.06 19.32 17.81
C LYS A 94 12.46 20.72 18.00
N LYS A 95 12.46 21.24 19.23
CA LYS A 95 11.99 22.59 19.49
C LYS A 95 12.93 23.60 18.80
N CYS A 96 12.36 24.51 18.04
CA CYS A 96 13.06 25.62 17.39
C CYS A 96 12.13 26.82 17.32
N ASP A 97 12.67 27.97 16.92
CA ASP A 97 11.88 29.17 16.69
C ASP A 97 10.88 28.94 15.54
N ILE A 98 9.68 29.46 15.73
CA ILE A 98 8.62 29.36 14.73
C ILE A 98 8.86 30.45 13.68
N ALA A 99 8.89 30.05 12.42
CA ALA A 99 8.93 31.00 11.31
C ALA A 99 7.70 31.92 11.35
N LYS A 100 7.87 33.18 10.88
CA LYS A 100 6.72 34.06 10.69
C LYS A 100 5.78 33.40 9.69
N LEU A 101 4.58 33.03 10.17
CA LEU A 101 3.56 32.42 9.34
C LEU A 101 2.97 33.49 8.41
N GLU A 102 3.37 33.45 7.15
CA GLU A 102 2.71 34.28 6.12
C GLU A 102 1.28 33.78 5.91
N LYS A 103 0.36 34.72 5.67
CA LYS A 103 -1.01 34.40 5.32
C LYS A 103 -1.00 33.65 3.97
N ILE A 104 -1.51 32.45 3.94
CA ILE A 104 -1.62 31.68 2.71
C ILE A 104 -2.91 32.09 2.03
N GLU A 105 -2.79 32.58 0.80
CA GLU A 105 -3.92 32.77 -0.11
C GLU A 105 -3.74 31.75 -1.26
N PRO A 106 -4.28 30.53 -1.10
CA PRO A 106 -4.13 29.50 -2.11
C PRO A 106 -4.98 29.83 -3.35
N ASP A 107 -4.37 29.75 -4.52
CA ASP A 107 -5.07 29.88 -5.81
C ASP A 107 -5.88 28.61 -6.09
N LEU A 108 -7.09 28.53 -5.53
CA LEU A 108 -7.98 27.38 -5.64
C LEU A 108 -8.95 27.57 -6.80
N SER A 109 -9.15 26.49 -7.56
CA SER A 109 -10.20 26.44 -8.57
C SER A 109 -11.59 26.46 -7.92
N ALA A 110 -12.57 27.11 -8.55
CA ALA A 110 -13.94 27.07 -8.08
C ALA A 110 -14.50 25.65 -8.10
N LEU A 111 -15.22 25.27 -7.05
CA LEU A 111 -15.90 23.98 -6.97
C LEU A 111 -17.23 24.02 -7.72
N SER A 112 -17.59 22.92 -8.35
CA SER A 112 -18.96 22.70 -8.83
C SER A 112 -19.93 22.57 -7.64
N GLN A 113 -21.23 22.72 -7.89
CA GLN A 113 -22.25 22.57 -6.84
C GLN A 113 -22.17 21.20 -6.14
N THR A 114 -21.94 20.13 -6.90
CA THR A 114 -21.80 18.76 -6.35
C THR A 114 -20.55 18.63 -5.47
N GLN A 115 -19.44 19.24 -5.85
CA GLN A 115 -18.21 19.27 -5.06
C GLN A 115 -18.37 20.12 -3.79
N THR A 116 -19.06 21.26 -3.88
CA THR A 116 -19.37 22.11 -2.71
C THR A 116 -20.24 21.35 -1.71
N ASN A 117 -21.27 20.66 -2.17
CA ASN A 117 -22.12 19.83 -1.32
C ASN A 117 -21.32 18.72 -0.64
N ALA A 118 -20.42 18.07 -1.38
CA ALA A 118 -19.53 17.04 -0.83
C ALA A 118 -18.55 17.61 0.21
N LEU A 119 -17.96 18.79 -0.05
CA LEU A 119 -17.09 19.49 0.90
C LEU A 119 -17.82 19.78 2.22
N ASN A 120 -19.02 20.35 2.13
CA ASN A 120 -19.85 20.66 3.29
C ASN A 120 -20.22 19.39 4.09
N ALA A 121 -20.56 18.30 3.40
CA ALA A 121 -20.85 17.02 4.05
C ALA A 121 -19.64 16.45 4.78
N LEU A 122 -18.44 16.52 4.18
CA LEU A 122 -17.20 16.06 4.81
C LEU A 122 -16.87 16.83 6.09
N GLN A 123 -17.17 18.13 6.16
CA GLN A 123 -16.93 18.97 7.31
C GLN A 123 -17.79 18.62 8.54
N GLN A 124 -18.91 17.95 8.33
CA GLN A 124 -19.81 17.51 9.41
C GLN A 124 -19.32 16.29 10.18
N HIS A 125 -18.27 15.63 9.68
CA HIS A 125 -17.77 14.38 10.24
C HIS A 125 -16.28 14.46 10.58
N SER A 126 -15.92 13.95 11.74
CA SER A 126 -14.50 13.77 12.11
C SER A 126 -13.83 12.66 11.29
N ILE A 127 -14.59 11.66 10.85
CA ILE A 127 -14.11 10.58 9.99
C ILE A 127 -15.14 10.34 8.88
N SER A 128 -14.69 10.33 7.63
CA SER A 128 -15.57 10.14 6.47
C SER A 128 -14.90 9.37 5.34
N LEU A 129 -15.72 8.83 4.44
CA LEU A 129 -15.30 8.22 3.19
C LEU A 129 -15.83 9.04 2.02
N LEU A 130 -14.94 9.69 1.27
CA LEU A 130 -15.26 10.32 -0.01
C LEU A 130 -15.17 9.27 -1.12
N PHE A 131 -16.31 8.73 -1.49
CA PHE A 131 -16.44 7.81 -2.61
C PHE A 131 -16.78 8.62 -3.87
N GLY A 132 -15.76 8.96 -4.63
CA GLY A 132 -15.91 9.77 -5.85
C GLY A 132 -15.46 9.02 -7.09
N ASP A 133 -16.25 9.05 -8.16
CA ASP A 133 -15.87 8.41 -9.41
C ASP A 133 -14.54 8.91 -9.95
N THR A 134 -13.91 8.13 -10.82
CA THR A 134 -12.66 8.56 -11.47
C THR A 134 -12.93 9.80 -12.32
N GLY A 135 -12.19 10.89 -12.03
CA GLY A 135 -12.38 12.18 -12.71
C GLY A 135 -13.49 13.06 -12.13
N SER A 136 -14.07 12.72 -10.97
CA SER A 136 -15.06 13.55 -10.28
C SER A 136 -14.48 14.80 -9.59
N GLY A 137 -13.16 14.94 -9.52
CA GLY A 137 -12.50 16.09 -8.91
C GLY A 137 -12.27 15.97 -7.40
N LYS A 138 -12.11 14.75 -6.86
CA LYS A 138 -11.75 14.53 -5.44
C LYS A 138 -10.57 15.38 -4.98
N THR A 139 -9.55 15.52 -5.82
CA THR A 139 -8.34 16.29 -5.50
C THR A 139 -8.65 17.77 -5.26
N GLU A 140 -9.62 18.37 -5.95
CA GLU A 140 -10.05 19.76 -5.69
C GLU A 140 -10.65 19.89 -4.29
N ILE A 141 -11.50 18.93 -3.91
CA ILE A 141 -12.09 18.90 -2.56
C ILE A 141 -10.98 18.76 -1.50
N TYR A 142 -9.97 17.92 -1.75
CA TYR A 142 -8.82 17.82 -0.84
C TYR A 142 -8.07 19.14 -0.69
N MET A 143 -7.81 19.85 -1.79
CA MET A 143 -7.13 21.14 -1.76
C MET A 143 -7.91 22.20 -0.96
N HIS A 144 -9.25 22.22 -1.08
CA HIS A 144 -10.09 23.11 -0.28
C HIS A 144 -10.08 22.76 1.22
N LEU A 145 -10.17 21.48 1.59
CA LEU A 145 -10.05 21.03 2.98
C LEU A 145 -8.69 21.39 3.59
N ILE A 146 -7.62 21.18 2.82
CA ILE A 146 -6.24 21.51 3.24
C ILE A 146 -6.12 23.04 3.46
N ALA A 147 -6.60 23.84 2.52
CA ALA A 147 -6.54 25.31 2.63
C ALA A 147 -7.22 25.80 3.91
N GLN A 148 -8.42 25.31 4.20
CA GLN A 148 -9.15 25.64 5.43
C GLN A 148 -8.39 25.28 6.71
N MET A 149 -7.70 24.14 6.73
CA MET A 149 -6.86 23.77 7.88
C MET A 149 -5.65 24.69 8.05
N LEU A 150 -5.01 25.04 6.94
CA LEU A 150 -3.87 25.97 6.97
C LEU A 150 -4.26 27.38 7.41
N GLU A 151 -5.45 27.87 7.03
CA GLU A 151 -6.04 29.13 7.53
C GLU A 151 -6.25 29.10 9.05
N GLN A 152 -6.68 27.96 9.60
CA GLN A 152 -6.80 27.74 11.04
C GLN A 152 -5.45 27.56 11.75
N LYS A 153 -4.33 27.78 11.07
CA LYS A 153 -2.95 27.55 11.55
C LYS A 153 -2.65 26.12 11.95
N LYS A 154 -3.45 25.16 11.49
CA LYS A 154 -3.22 23.72 11.69
C LYS A 154 -2.41 23.11 10.54
N SER A 155 -1.80 21.98 10.80
CA SER A 155 -1.09 21.19 9.78
C SER A 155 -2.03 20.17 9.13
N ALA A 156 -1.74 19.84 7.87
CA ALA A 156 -2.45 18.82 7.11
C ALA A 156 -1.48 17.77 6.56
N LEU A 157 -1.94 16.51 6.53
CA LEU A 157 -1.23 15.38 5.96
C LEU A 157 -2.07 14.75 4.84
N LEU A 158 -1.53 14.71 3.63
CA LEU A 158 -2.10 13.96 2.50
C LEU A 158 -1.27 12.72 2.25
N LEU A 159 -1.82 11.56 2.57
CA LEU A 159 -1.22 10.27 2.27
C LEU A 159 -1.65 9.80 0.88
N VAL A 160 -0.68 9.42 0.07
CA VAL A 160 -0.91 8.88 -1.27
C VAL A 160 -0.09 7.59 -1.46
N PRO A 161 -0.55 6.63 -2.27
CA PRO A 161 0.29 5.51 -2.69
C PRO A 161 1.57 5.99 -3.39
N GLU A 162 2.68 5.27 -3.22
CA GLU A 162 3.99 5.70 -3.76
C GLU A 162 3.94 5.99 -5.26
N ILE A 163 3.13 5.25 -6.00
CA ILE A 163 2.97 5.39 -7.46
C ILE A 163 2.09 6.61 -7.82
N ALA A 164 1.20 7.04 -6.91
CA ALA A 164 0.27 8.15 -7.16
C ALA A 164 0.91 9.53 -6.98
N LEU A 165 2.08 9.62 -6.33
CA LEU A 165 2.82 10.88 -6.16
C LEU A 165 3.53 11.26 -7.48
N THR A 166 2.75 11.58 -8.50
CA THR A 166 3.25 11.92 -9.83
C THR A 166 3.78 13.36 -9.91
N PRO A 167 4.67 13.67 -10.87
CA PRO A 167 5.12 15.04 -11.10
C PRO A 167 3.98 16.03 -11.34
N GLN A 168 2.94 15.62 -12.05
CA GLN A 168 1.75 16.46 -12.32
C GLN A 168 1.03 16.83 -11.02
N MET A 169 0.79 15.87 -10.14
CA MET A 169 0.18 16.12 -8.83
C MET A 169 1.07 17.02 -7.97
N GLN A 170 2.38 16.77 -7.96
CA GLN A 170 3.34 17.60 -7.24
C GLN A 170 3.33 19.06 -7.73
N GLN A 171 3.39 19.27 -9.05
CA GLN A 171 3.36 20.61 -9.67
C GLN A 171 2.05 21.34 -9.34
N ARG A 172 0.92 20.63 -9.41
CA ARG A 172 -0.39 21.20 -9.07
C ARG A 172 -0.47 21.64 -7.63
N LEU A 173 -0.07 20.80 -6.68
CA LEU A 173 -0.04 21.14 -5.26
C LEU A 173 0.95 22.27 -4.97
N LYS A 174 2.13 22.27 -5.63
CA LYS A 174 3.14 23.31 -5.48
C LYS A 174 2.65 24.67 -6.00
N LYS A 175 1.88 24.69 -7.10
CA LYS A 175 1.26 25.92 -7.62
C LYS A 175 0.31 26.54 -6.58
N VAL A 176 -0.49 25.70 -5.90
CA VAL A 176 -1.50 26.15 -4.93
C VAL A 176 -0.89 26.53 -3.58
N PHE A 177 -0.05 25.65 -3.01
CA PHE A 177 0.42 25.78 -1.61
C PHE A 177 1.85 26.32 -1.47
N LYS A 178 2.57 26.53 -2.58
CA LYS A 178 3.92 27.14 -2.63
C LYS A 178 4.88 26.53 -1.59
N GLU A 179 5.47 27.35 -0.75
CA GLU A 179 6.48 26.97 0.25
C GLU A 179 5.91 26.18 1.44
N ASN A 180 4.59 26.23 1.68
CA ASN A 180 3.96 25.46 2.74
C ASN A 180 3.91 23.94 2.45
N LEU A 181 4.17 23.55 1.21
CA LEU A 181 4.16 22.16 0.78
C LEU A 181 5.50 21.47 1.01
N GLY A 182 5.46 20.35 1.74
CA GLY A 182 6.57 19.43 1.85
C GLY A 182 6.24 18.05 1.26
N LEU A 183 7.16 17.50 0.48
CA LEU A 183 7.02 16.17 -0.11
C LEU A 183 7.89 15.15 0.63
N TRP A 184 7.28 14.05 1.13
CA TRP A 184 7.98 13.02 1.88
C TRP A 184 7.84 11.64 1.25
N HIS A 185 8.97 11.04 0.87
CA HIS A 185 9.01 9.68 0.32
C HIS A 185 10.37 9.01 0.58
N SER A 186 10.43 7.69 0.39
CA SER A 186 11.59 6.85 0.69
C SER A 186 12.86 7.20 -0.09
N LYS A 187 12.70 7.82 -1.27
CA LYS A 187 13.82 8.17 -2.19
C LYS A 187 14.51 9.51 -1.88
N LEU A 188 14.06 10.25 -0.85
CA LEU A 188 14.75 11.47 -0.42
C LEU A 188 16.14 11.15 0.11
N SER A 189 17.16 11.91 -0.31
CA SER A 189 18.52 11.81 0.23
C SER A 189 18.55 12.26 1.71
N GLN A 190 19.61 11.91 2.44
CA GLN A 190 19.73 12.31 3.85
C GLN A 190 19.74 13.84 4.02
N ASN A 191 20.41 14.57 3.12
CA ASN A 191 20.40 16.03 3.15
C ASN A 191 19.03 16.62 2.89
N GLN A 192 18.29 16.09 1.91
CA GLN A 192 16.91 16.50 1.65
C GLN A 192 16.00 16.24 2.84
N LYS A 193 16.15 15.08 3.51
CA LYS A 193 15.39 14.77 4.73
C LYS A 193 15.70 15.75 5.85
N LYS A 194 16.98 16.09 6.04
CA LYS A 194 17.41 17.07 7.07
C LYS A 194 16.80 18.43 6.81
N GLN A 195 16.94 18.99 5.60
CA GLN A 195 16.34 20.26 5.20
C GLN A 195 14.82 20.27 5.35
N PHE A 196 14.16 19.17 4.94
CA PHE A 196 12.71 19.02 5.12
C PHE A 196 12.32 19.09 6.60
N LEU A 197 13.03 18.37 7.48
CA LEU A 197 12.75 18.37 8.92
C LEU A 197 12.98 19.73 9.56
N GLU A 198 14.02 20.47 9.18
CA GLU A 198 14.28 21.83 9.66
C GLU A 198 13.08 22.75 9.34
N LYS A 199 12.58 22.70 8.10
CA LYS A 199 11.39 23.46 7.68
C LYS A 199 10.09 22.97 8.34
N LEU A 200 10.01 21.69 8.67
CA LEU A 200 8.85 21.14 9.39
C LEU A 200 8.87 21.59 10.86
N TYR A 201 10.03 21.61 11.51
CA TYR A 201 10.18 22.05 12.89
C TYR A 201 9.87 23.55 13.05
N SER A 202 10.33 24.39 12.11
CA SER A 202 10.02 25.82 12.08
C SER A 202 8.58 26.15 11.67
N GLN A 203 7.80 25.13 11.25
CA GLN A 203 6.45 25.27 10.71
C GLN A 203 6.34 26.07 9.39
N GLU A 204 7.44 26.24 8.67
CA GLU A 204 7.38 26.69 7.27
C GLU A 204 6.57 25.72 6.43
N ILE A 205 6.79 24.40 6.60
CA ILE A 205 5.98 23.34 6.00
C ILE A 205 4.87 22.96 6.99
N ARG A 206 3.61 23.14 6.57
CA ARG A 206 2.42 22.71 7.31
C ARG A 206 1.54 21.76 6.52
N LEU A 207 1.72 21.67 5.21
CA LEU A 207 1.15 20.62 4.38
C LEU A 207 2.24 19.62 4.04
N VAL A 208 2.07 18.37 4.50
CA VAL A 208 2.93 17.27 4.09
C VAL A 208 2.15 16.35 3.16
N VAL A 209 2.73 16.07 2.00
CA VAL A 209 2.23 15.05 1.06
C VAL A 209 3.25 13.94 0.97
N GLY A 210 2.81 12.72 1.21
CA GLY A 210 3.76 11.61 1.21
C GLY A 210 3.13 10.24 1.24
N THR A 211 4.00 9.23 1.26
CA THR A 211 3.59 7.84 1.39
C THR A 211 3.31 7.48 2.85
N ARG A 212 2.94 6.24 3.13
CA ARG A 212 2.61 5.75 4.48
C ARG A 212 3.59 6.18 5.58
N SER A 213 4.88 6.36 5.26
CA SER A 213 5.90 6.77 6.24
C SER A 213 5.77 8.24 6.68
N ALA A 214 5.03 9.06 5.93
CA ALA A 214 4.79 10.46 6.31
C ALA A 214 3.90 10.59 7.56
N LEU A 215 3.12 9.55 7.89
CA LEU A 215 2.32 9.49 9.11
C LEU A 215 3.17 9.57 10.39
N PHE A 216 4.42 9.16 10.33
CA PHE A 216 5.33 9.13 11.48
C PHE A 216 6.17 10.40 11.66
N LEU A 217 5.91 11.43 10.84
CA LEU A 217 6.54 12.74 10.97
C LEU A 217 5.98 13.53 12.17
N PRO A 218 6.77 14.39 12.77
CA PRO A 218 6.36 15.20 13.93
C PRO A 218 5.55 16.44 13.49
N LEU A 219 4.35 16.21 12.95
CA LEU A 219 3.43 17.26 12.53
C LEU A 219 2.80 17.93 13.75
N LYS A 220 3.26 19.13 14.09
CA LYS A 220 2.67 19.93 15.15
C LYS A 220 1.30 20.44 14.71
N GLU A 221 0.33 20.52 15.65
CA GLU A 221 -1.04 21.01 15.39
C GLU A 221 -1.70 20.29 14.18
N LEU A 222 -1.52 18.97 14.07
CA LEU A 222 -2.15 18.19 13.01
C LEU A 222 -3.68 18.24 13.14
N GLY A 223 -4.37 18.81 12.14
CA GLY A 223 -5.82 18.98 12.14
C GLY A 223 -6.54 18.14 11.09
N LEU A 224 -5.84 17.73 10.02
CA LEU A 224 -6.42 16.99 8.91
C LEU A 224 -5.48 15.91 8.39
N VAL A 225 -6.02 14.71 8.19
CA VAL A 225 -5.35 13.64 7.44
C VAL A 225 -6.27 13.18 6.31
N ILE A 226 -5.76 13.23 5.10
CA ILE A 226 -6.43 12.68 3.92
C ILE A 226 -5.67 11.43 3.49
N VAL A 227 -6.37 10.32 3.25
CA VAL A 227 -5.82 9.08 2.73
C VAL A 227 -6.42 8.84 1.36
N ASP A 228 -5.70 9.23 0.32
CA ASP A 228 -6.16 9.03 -1.06
C ASP A 228 -5.91 7.60 -1.52
N GLU A 229 -6.78 7.08 -2.40
CA GLU A 229 -6.79 5.67 -2.84
C GLU A 229 -6.70 4.71 -1.64
N GLU A 230 -7.61 4.87 -0.64
CA GLU A 230 -7.58 4.19 0.66
C GLU A 230 -7.52 2.66 0.58
N HIS A 231 -8.00 2.11 -0.54
CA HIS A 231 -8.01 0.69 -0.85
C HIS A 231 -6.62 0.13 -1.18
N ASP A 232 -5.62 1.01 -1.40
CA ASP A 232 -4.30 0.59 -1.88
C ASP A 232 -3.52 -0.23 -0.85
N PHE A 233 -2.97 -1.36 -1.28
CA PHE A 233 -2.21 -2.28 -0.42
C PHE A 233 -0.90 -1.68 0.10
N SER A 234 -0.38 -0.63 -0.51
CA SER A 234 0.86 0.01 -0.08
C SER A 234 0.76 0.68 1.30
N TYR A 235 -0.46 0.90 1.80
CA TYR A 235 -0.67 1.37 3.17
C TYR A 235 -0.37 0.30 4.23
N LYS A 236 -0.42 -0.98 3.89
CA LYS A 236 0.00 -2.08 4.76
C LYS A 236 1.52 -2.26 4.71
N SER A 237 2.17 -2.25 5.88
CA SER A 237 3.59 -2.58 5.98
C SER A 237 3.83 -4.06 5.77
N GLN A 238 4.84 -4.39 4.96
CA GLN A 238 5.30 -5.77 4.75
C GLN A 238 6.41 -6.18 5.73
N GLN A 239 6.90 -5.23 6.53
CA GLN A 239 7.91 -5.45 7.56
C GLN A 239 7.33 -5.21 8.94
N SER A 240 7.84 -5.92 9.95
CA SER A 240 7.41 -5.73 11.34
C SER A 240 7.80 -4.34 11.87
N PRO A 241 6.87 -3.66 12.54
CA PRO A 241 5.46 -4.02 12.74
C PRO A 241 4.67 -3.90 11.43
N MET A 242 3.83 -4.92 11.14
CA MET A 242 3.02 -4.98 9.93
C MET A 242 1.75 -4.12 10.07
N TYR A 243 1.90 -2.83 10.37
CA TYR A 243 0.80 -1.88 10.54
C TYR A 243 0.12 -1.54 9.21
N ASN A 244 -1.11 -1.02 9.29
CA ASN A 244 -1.81 -0.40 8.16
C ASN A 244 -1.96 1.10 8.45
N ALA A 245 -1.32 1.96 7.63
CA ALA A 245 -1.32 3.41 7.85
C ALA A 245 -2.73 4.02 7.77
N ARG A 246 -3.62 3.52 6.89
CA ARG A 246 -5.03 3.94 6.83
C ARG A 246 -5.72 3.71 8.18
N ASP A 247 -5.57 2.52 8.74
CA ASP A 247 -6.23 2.18 10.00
C ASP A 247 -5.64 2.94 11.19
N LEU A 248 -4.34 3.27 11.14
CA LEU A 248 -3.70 4.18 12.10
C LEU A 248 -4.28 5.59 12.04
N CYS A 249 -4.58 6.11 10.85
CA CYS A 249 -5.24 7.41 10.70
C CYS A 249 -6.65 7.40 11.33
N LEU A 250 -7.40 6.32 11.12
CA LEU A 250 -8.71 6.16 11.76
C LEU A 250 -8.62 6.12 13.28
N TYR A 251 -7.59 5.46 13.83
CA TYR A 251 -7.34 5.45 15.27
C TYR A 251 -7.01 6.85 15.81
N LEU A 252 -6.20 7.63 15.07
CA LEU A 252 -5.88 9.03 15.45
C LEU A 252 -7.13 9.88 15.59
N ALA A 253 -8.06 9.82 14.66
CA ALA A 253 -9.30 10.61 14.71
C ALA A 253 -10.23 10.22 15.89
N HIS A 254 -10.09 9.01 16.43
CA HIS A 254 -10.81 8.61 17.65
C HIS A 254 -10.16 9.15 18.94
N LYS A 255 -8.87 9.47 18.90
CA LYS A 255 -8.11 9.88 20.09
C LYS A 255 -7.82 11.38 20.16
N PHE A 256 -7.75 12.02 19.01
CA PHE A 256 -7.38 13.43 18.88
C PHE A 256 -8.40 14.17 18.00
N PRO A 257 -8.53 15.49 18.15
CA PRO A 257 -9.42 16.31 17.32
C PRO A 257 -8.82 16.50 15.91
N ILE A 258 -8.60 15.41 15.21
CA ILE A 258 -8.04 15.35 13.86
C ILE A 258 -9.12 14.84 12.93
N GLN A 259 -9.44 15.60 11.89
CA GLN A 259 -10.34 15.14 10.84
C GLN A 259 -9.61 14.14 9.93
N VAL A 260 -10.26 13.02 9.60
CA VAL A 260 -9.73 12.02 8.65
C VAL A 260 -10.70 11.78 7.52
N VAL A 261 -10.22 12.00 6.31
CA VAL A 261 -10.97 11.73 5.08
C VAL A 261 -10.29 10.60 4.30
N LEU A 262 -10.97 9.48 4.15
CA LEU A 262 -10.57 8.43 3.24
C LEU A 262 -11.14 8.76 1.86
N GLY A 263 -10.33 8.67 0.81
CA GLY A 263 -10.78 8.95 -0.54
C GLY A 263 -10.50 7.78 -1.49
N SER A 264 -11.45 7.45 -2.32
CA SER A 264 -11.29 6.42 -3.36
C SER A 264 -12.34 6.53 -4.45
N ALA A 265 -11.99 6.08 -5.65
CA ALA A 265 -12.96 5.79 -6.71
C ALA A 265 -13.49 4.35 -6.63
N THR A 266 -12.73 3.49 -5.97
CA THR A 266 -13.05 2.08 -5.76
C THR A 266 -12.74 1.72 -4.30
N PRO A 267 -13.54 2.24 -3.35
CA PRO A 267 -13.29 2.00 -1.94
C PRO A 267 -13.28 0.50 -1.60
N SER A 268 -12.46 0.13 -0.62
CA SER A 268 -12.43 -1.24 -0.13
C SER A 268 -13.78 -1.62 0.49
N LEU A 269 -14.17 -2.89 0.34
CA LEU A 269 -15.40 -3.41 0.91
C LEU A 269 -15.51 -3.13 2.43
N SER A 270 -14.38 -3.17 3.13
CA SER A 270 -14.30 -2.88 4.55
C SER A 270 -14.61 -1.41 4.87
N SER A 271 -14.08 -0.48 4.08
CA SER A 271 -14.38 0.94 4.24
C SER A 271 -15.83 1.23 3.85
N TYR A 272 -16.30 0.69 2.73
CA TYR A 272 -17.70 0.87 2.31
C TYR A 272 -18.68 0.40 3.39
N LYS A 273 -18.54 -0.84 3.91
CA LYS A 273 -19.38 -1.36 5.00
C LYS A 273 -19.35 -0.46 6.24
N ARG A 274 -18.18 0.08 6.58
CA ARG A 274 -18.01 0.93 7.77
C ARG A 274 -18.75 2.26 7.67
N PHE A 275 -18.77 2.86 6.48
CA PHE A 275 -19.22 4.24 6.28
C PHE A 275 -20.57 4.38 5.58
N LYS A 276 -21.09 3.36 4.86
CA LYS A 276 -22.28 3.45 4.01
C LYS A 276 -23.50 4.06 4.69
N ASP A 277 -23.71 3.80 5.98
CA ASP A 277 -24.91 4.24 6.71
C ASP A 277 -24.65 5.48 7.60
N LYS A 278 -23.44 6.07 7.57
CA LYS A 278 -23.05 7.11 8.54
C LYS A 278 -22.37 8.31 7.91
N ALA A 279 -21.22 8.12 7.31
CA ALA A 279 -20.34 9.18 6.86
C ALA A 279 -19.72 8.88 5.48
N LEU A 280 -20.51 8.24 4.62
CA LEU A 280 -20.20 8.07 3.20
C LEU A 280 -20.65 9.32 2.44
N VAL A 281 -19.72 10.00 1.80
CA VAL A 281 -19.99 11.12 0.90
C VAL A 281 -19.79 10.63 -0.54
N ARG A 282 -20.86 10.51 -1.28
CA ARG A 282 -20.84 10.02 -2.67
C ARG A 282 -20.73 11.19 -3.66
N LEU A 283 -19.70 11.15 -4.50
CA LEU A 283 -19.46 12.12 -5.57
C LEU A 283 -19.56 11.39 -6.92
N LYS A 284 -20.79 11.31 -7.45
CA LYS A 284 -21.09 10.64 -8.73
C LYS A 284 -20.74 11.51 -9.92
N GLY A 285 -20.40 10.82 -11.01
CA GLY A 285 -20.15 11.44 -12.30
C GLY A 285 -18.73 12.00 -12.46
N ARG A 286 -18.45 12.51 -13.67
CA ARG A 286 -17.18 13.12 -14.02
C ARG A 286 -17.35 14.64 -14.11
N TYR A 287 -16.30 15.38 -13.77
CA TYR A 287 -16.27 16.82 -13.96
C TYR A 287 -16.43 17.19 -15.45
N THR A 288 -15.77 16.46 -16.34
CA THR A 288 -15.96 16.57 -17.79
C THR A 288 -16.80 15.37 -18.27
N PRO A 289 -18.05 15.57 -18.72
CA PRO A 289 -18.88 14.50 -19.24
C PRO A 289 -18.26 13.91 -20.52
N THR A 290 -17.97 12.62 -20.51
CA THR A 290 -17.45 11.89 -21.67
C THR A 290 -18.12 10.53 -21.75
N GLN A 291 -18.41 10.07 -22.98
CA GLN A 291 -19.01 8.76 -23.20
C GLN A 291 -17.93 7.67 -23.17
N LYS A 292 -18.25 6.56 -22.52
CA LYS A 292 -17.44 5.34 -22.53
C LYS A 292 -18.21 4.24 -23.23
N ASN A 293 -17.58 3.59 -24.20
CA ASN A 293 -18.08 2.36 -24.79
C ASN A 293 -17.26 1.18 -24.28
N ILE A 294 -17.89 0.23 -23.59
CA ILE A 294 -17.22 -0.95 -23.02
C ILE A 294 -17.45 -2.12 -23.96
N ILE A 295 -16.38 -2.68 -24.48
CA ILE A 295 -16.36 -3.83 -25.38
C ILE A 295 -15.82 -5.03 -24.63
N PHE A 296 -16.64 -6.07 -24.53
CA PHE A 296 -16.23 -7.34 -23.98
C PHE A 296 -15.92 -8.35 -25.08
N GLU A 297 -14.84 -9.06 -24.91
CA GLU A 297 -14.48 -10.19 -25.75
C GLU A 297 -14.24 -11.43 -24.91
N LYS A 298 -15.11 -12.46 -25.08
CA LYS A 298 -15.01 -13.73 -24.36
C LYS A 298 -13.98 -14.60 -25.07
N THR A 299 -12.74 -14.52 -24.64
CA THR A 299 -11.61 -15.25 -25.26
C THR A 299 -10.49 -15.50 -24.24
N PRO A 300 -9.80 -16.64 -24.34
CA PRO A 300 -8.54 -16.87 -23.64
C PRO A 300 -7.32 -16.28 -24.37
N ASN A 301 -7.49 -15.82 -25.62
CA ASN A 301 -6.42 -15.27 -26.46
C ASN A 301 -6.22 -13.79 -26.17
N PHE A 302 -4.98 -13.32 -26.21
CA PHE A 302 -4.62 -11.95 -25.80
C PHE A 302 -4.61 -10.98 -26.98
N ILE A 303 -4.06 -11.37 -28.13
CA ILE A 303 -4.07 -10.54 -29.33
C ILE A 303 -5.04 -11.16 -30.33
N THR A 304 -6.16 -10.50 -30.51
CA THR A 304 -7.24 -10.93 -31.41
C THR A 304 -7.36 -9.97 -32.58
N PRO A 305 -7.95 -10.38 -33.72
CA PRO A 305 -8.20 -9.47 -34.85
C PRO A 305 -9.04 -8.24 -34.44
N LYS A 306 -10.04 -8.43 -33.57
CA LYS A 306 -10.89 -7.35 -33.08
C LYS A 306 -10.12 -6.33 -32.25
N LEU A 307 -9.22 -6.78 -31.37
CA LEU A 307 -8.33 -5.90 -30.62
C LEU A 307 -7.38 -5.14 -31.53
N LEU A 308 -6.78 -5.83 -32.52
CA LEU A 308 -5.87 -5.19 -33.48
C LEU A 308 -6.56 -4.12 -34.32
N GLU A 309 -7.81 -4.35 -34.72
CA GLU A 309 -8.63 -3.36 -35.42
C GLU A 309 -8.88 -2.12 -34.54
N ALA A 310 -9.28 -2.31 -33.28
CA ALA A 310 -9.48 -1.21 -32.35
C ALA A 310 -8.20 -0.39 -32.11
N LEU A 311 -7.03 -1.04 -32.00
CA LEU A 311 -5.73 -0.38 -31.86
C LEU A 311 -5.35 0.40 -33.12
N LYS A 312 -5.57 -0.16 -34.34
CA LYS A 312 -5.34 0.53 -35.60
C LYS A 312 -6.21 1.77 -35.73
N GLN A 313 -7.50 1.66 -35.44
CA GLN A 313 -8.43 2.79 -35.48
C GLN A 313 -8.02 3.94 -34.56
N ALA A 314 -7.51 3.64 -33.34
CA ALA A 314 -6.99 4.65 -32.42
C ALA A 314 -5.75 5.34 -33.00
N ILE A 315 -4.81 4.58 -33.56
CA ILE A 315 -3.57 5.10 -34.16
C ILE A 315 -3.89 5.99 -35.39
N ASP A 316 -4.78 5.55 -36.27
CA ASP A 316 -5.15 6.27 -37.50
C ASP A 316 -5.83 7.62 -37.17
N LYS A 317 -6.53 7.71 -36.02
CA LYS A 317 -7.10 8.95 -35.50
C LYS A 317 -6.11 9.84 -34.74
N ASN A 318 -4.82 9.50 -34.68
CA ASN A 318 -3.84 10.19 -33.86
C ASN A 318 -4.19 10.20 -32.35
N GLU A 319 -4.92 9.19 -31.89
CA GLU A 319 -5.27 8.96 -30.50
C GLU A 319 -4.33 7.95 -29.86
N GLN A 320 -4.37 7.85 -28.56
CA GLN A 320 -3.47 6.97 -27.82
C GLN A 320 -4.22 5.81 -27.16
N ALA A 321 -3.52 4.68 -27.01
CA ALA A 321 -4.03 3.50 -26.31
C ALA A 321 -3.17 3.15 -25.11
N ILE A 322 -3.82 2.65 -24.05
CA ILE A 322 -3.15 2.00 -22.92
C ILE A 322 -3.54 0.53 -22.87
N ILE A 323 -2.57 -0.35 -22.62
CA ILE A 323 -2.80 -1.79 -22.50
C ILE A 323 -2.33 -2.25 -21.13
N PHE A 324 -3.28 -2.67 -20.33
CA PHE A 324 -3.01 -3.27 -19.02
C PHE A 324 -2.77 -4.76 -19.16
N VAL A 325 -1.66 -5.23 -18.53
CA VAL A 325 -1.32 -6.65 -18.39
C VAL A 325 -1.00 -6.91 -16.92
N PRO A 326 -1.70 -7.82 -16.20
CA PRO A 326 -1.54 -8.01 -14.75
C PRO A 326 -0.17 -8.55 -14.34
N THR A 327 0.55 -9.18 -15.26
CA THR A 327 1.85 -9.80 -15.03
C THR A 327 2.99 -8.93 -15.56
N ARG A 328 4.07 -8.81 -14.77
CA ARG A 328 5.26 -8.03 -15.14
C ARG A 328 6.00 -8.62 -16.35
N ALA A 329 6.75 -7.78 -17.01
CA ALA A 329 7.38 -7.90 -18.31
C ALA A 329 8.08 -9.21 -18.66
N ASN A 330 8.71 -9.88 -17.72
CA ASN A 330 9.74 -10.87 -18.05
C ASN A 330 9.54 -12.22 -17.35
N PHE A 331 8.36 -12.46 -16.80
CA PHE A 331 8.15 -13.67 -16.01
C PHE A 331 7.60 -14.83 -16.83
N LYS A 332 8.35 -15.19 -17.89
CA LYS A 332 8.15 -16.49 -18.48
C LYS A 332 8.67 -17.53 -17.50
N THR A 333 7.79 -18.38 -17.00
CA THR A 333 8.21 -19.61 -16.35
C THR A 333 8.72 -20.54 -17.44
N LEU A 334 9.91 -21.08 -17.27
CA LEU A 334 10.43 -22.08 -18.19
C LEU A 334 9.71 -23.41 -17.92
N LEU A 335 8.96 -23.89 -18.88
CA LEU A 335 8.17 -25.13 -18.80
C LEU A 335 8.73 -26.18 -19.76
N CYS A 336 8.91 -27.39 -19.27
CA CYS A 336 9.23 -28.52 -20.13
C CYS A 336 7.99 -28.93 -20.92
N GLN A 337 8.11 -29.08 -22.25
CA GLN A 337 6.99 -29.50 -23.09
C GLN A 337 6.69 -31.00 -22.95
N ASN A 338 7.64 -31.79 -22.48
CA ASN A 338 7.48 -33.22 -22.34
C ASN A 338 6.80 -33.63 -21.00
N CYS A 339 7.29 -33.13 -19.86
CA CYS A 339 6.75 -33.50 -18.55
C CYS A 339 5.91 -32.39 -17.87
N TYR A 340 5.76 -31.24 -18.50
CA TYR A 340 5.01 -30.07 -18.03
C TYR A 340 5.49 -29.48 -16.69
N LYS A 341 6.67 -29.89 -16.20
CA LYS A 341 7.27 -29.29 -15.00
C LYS A 341 8.00 -27.99 -15.33
N SER A 342 7.86 -27.02 -14.45
CA SER A 342 8.58 -25.74 -14.55
C SER A 342 9.88 -25.77 -13.75
N VAL A 343 10.85 -24.96 -14.16
CA VAL A 343 12.11 -24.79 -13.41
C VAL A 343 11.82 -24.05 -12.11
N GLN A 344 12.07 -24.72 -10.98
CA GLN A 344 11.83 -24.17 -9.64
C GLN A 344 13.10 -23.61 -9.03
N CYS A 345 12.93 -22.65 -8.12
CA CYS A 345 14.02 -22.14 -7.32
C CYS A 345 14.48 -23.20 -6.31
N PRO A 346 15.80 -23.48 -6.19
CA PRO A 346 16.29 -24.47 -5.24
C PRO A 346 16.07 -24.08 -3.77
N PHE A 347 15.88 -22.77 -3.50
CA PHE A 347 15.72 -22.22 -2.16
C PHE A 347 14.26 -21.86 -1.81
N CYS A 348 13.38 -21.80 -2.83
CA CYS A 348 11.98 -21.43 -2.66
C CYS A 348 11.08 -22.42 -3.42
N SER A 349 9.88 -22.67 -2.91
CA SER A 349 8.87 -23.51 -3.60
C SER A 349 8.11 -22.70 -4.65
N VAL A 350 8.83 -21.98 -5.50
CA VAL A 350 8.25 -21.15 -6.57
C VAL A 350 9.00 -21.33 -7.86
N ASN A 351 8.30 -21.15 -8.96
CA ASN A 351 8.91 -21.17 -10.27
C ASN A 351 9.87 -19.99 -10.46
N MET A 352 11.03 -20.25 -11.05
CA MET A 352 11.96 -19.20 -11.44
C MET A 352 11.45 -18.47 -12.69
N SER A 353 11.75 -17.19 -12.74
CA SER A 353 11.35 -16.30 -13.82
C SER A 353 12.48 -16.07 -14.80
N LEU A 354 12.19 -16.20 -16.09
CA LEU A 354 13.15 -15.99 -17.18
C LEU A 354 13.32 -14.49 -17.46
N HIS A 355 14.52 -13.96 -17.24
CA HIS A 355 14.90 -12.60 -17.56
C HIS A 355 15.62 -12.55 -18.93
N LEU A 356 14.90 -12.21 -19.98
CA LEU A 356 15.43 -12.22 -21.36
C LEU A 356 16.61 -11.26 -21.55
N LYS A 357 16.63 -10.09 -20.89
CA LYS A 357 17.71 -9.10 -21.01
C LYS A 357 19.05 -9.60 -20.47
N THR A 358 19.03 -10.38 -19.39
CA THR A 358 20.23 -10.91 -18.74
C THR A 358 20.48 -12.37 -19.11
N ASN A 359 19.57 -12.98 -19.86
CA ASN A 359 19.59 -14.39 -20.25
C ASN A 359 19.78 -15.33 -19.04
N LYS A 360 19.05 -15.06 -17.94
CA LYS A 360 19.13 -15.80 -16.69
C LYS A 360 17.74 -16.10 -16.13
N LEU A 361 17.63 -17.14 -15.34
CA LEU A 361 16.50 -17.39 -14.46
C LEU A 361 16.73 -16.67 -13.13
N MET A 362 15.69 -16.05 -12.55
CA MET A 362 15.75 -15.38 -11.27
C MET A 362 14.53 -15.71 -10.41
N CYS A 363 14.76 -15.93 -9.12
CA CYS A 363 13.71 -16.05 -8.12
C CYS A 363 13.37 -14.67 -7.55
N HIS A 364 12.11 -14.23 -7.63
CA HIS A 364 11.67 -12.92 -7.11
C HIS A 364 11.47 -12.88 -5.59
N TYR A 365 11.60 -14.00 -4.91
CA TYR A 365 11.47 -14.09 -3.45
C TYR A 365 12.82 -14.00 -2.74
N CYS A 366 13.83 -14.73 -3.24
CA CYS A 366 15.15 -14.74 -2.61
C CYS A 366 16.27 -14.15 -3.48
N HIS A 367 15.93 -13.64 -4.68
CA HIS A 367 16.86 -13.08 -5.66
C HIS A 367 17.93 -14.05 -6.17
N TYR A 368 17.80 -15.35 -5.91
CA TYR A 368 18.68 -16.36 -6.51
C TYR A 368 18.59 -16.30 -8.03
N SER A 369 19.73 -16.32 -8.71
CA SER A 369 19.81 -16.35 -10.17
C SER A 369 20.63 -17.52 -10.67
N SER A 370 20.22 -18.14 -11.77
CA SER A 370 20.95 -19.22 -12.44
C SER A 370 20.93 -19.03 -13.97
N PRO A 371 21.87 -19.62 -14.69
CA PRO A 371 21.77 -19.73 -16.14
C PRO A 371 20.50 -20.48 -16.56
N ILE A 372 20.07 -20.31 -17.80
CA ILE A 372 18.96 -21.06 -18.38
C ILE A 372 19.44 -22.51 -18.58
N PRO A 373 18.79 -23.52 -17.98
CA PRO A 373 19.17 -24.90 -18.19
C PRO A 373 18.88 -25.33 -19.64
N LYS A 374 19.76 -26.13 -20.20
CA LYS A 374 19.59 -26.70 -21.55
C LYS A 374 18.63 -27.87 -21.57
N ILE A 375 18.56 -28.60 -20.44
CA ILE A 375 17.75 -29.81 -20.27
C ILE A 375 16.83 -29.67 -19.06
N CYS A 376 15.70 -30.33 -19.09
CA CYS A 376 14.77 -30.44 -17.97
C CYS A 376 15.38 -31.28 -16.83
N SER A 377 15.43 -30.73 -15.63
CA SER A 377 15.95 -31.45 -14.45
C SER A 377 15.10 -32.66 -14.05
N ALA A 378 13.83 -32.75 -14.51
CA ALA A 378 12.91 -33.80 -14.14
C ALA A 378 12.86 -34.97 -15.14
N CYS A 379 12.96 -34.71 -16.44
CA CYS A 379 12.83 -35.75 -17.49
C CYS A 379 13.93 -35.71 -18.55
N GLN A 380 14.97 -34.89 -18.38
CA GLN A 380 16.13 -34.76 -19.26
C GLN A 380 15.81 -34.28 -20.69
N SER A 381 14.57 -33.84 -20.96
CA SER A 381 14.17 -33.29 -22.26
C SER A 381 14.84 -31.97 -22.54
N GLU A 382 15.26 -31.72 -23.78
CA GLU A 382 15.85 -30.44 -24.21
C GLU A 382 14.82 -29.38 -24.56
N VAL A 383 13.52 -29.72 -24.60
CA VAL A 383 12.46 -28.81 -25.03
C VAL A 383 11.90 -28.04 -23.83
N LEU A 384 12.55 -26.92 -23.53
CA LEU A 384 12.11 -25.96 -22.50
C LEU A 384 11.54 -24.71 -23.18
N VAL A 385 10.27 -24.39 -22.91
CA VAL A 385 9.56 -23.25 -23.51
C VAL A 385 9.10 -22.26 -22.46
N GLY A 386 9.30 -20.99 -22.72
CA GLY A 386 8.78 -19.92 -21.84
C GLY A 386 7.27 -19.76 -22.00
N LYS A 387 6.49 -20.06 -20.96
CA LYS A 387 5.04 -19.91 -20.93
C LYS A 387 4.66 -18.81 -19.91
N ARG A 388 3.97 -17.82 -20.31
CA ARG A 388 3.12 -16.79 -19.69
C ARG A 388 3.23 -15.47 -20.42
N ILE A 389 2.10 -14.80 -20.59
CA ILE A 389 2.08 -13.48 -21.25
C ILE A 389 2.49 -12.42 -20.25
N GLY A 390 3.56 -11.71 -20.58
CA GLY A 390 3.99 -10.50 -19.92
C GLY A 390 4.00 -9.30 -20.89
N THR A 391 4.24 -8.10 -20.36
CA THR A 391 4.26 -6.86 -21.14
C THR A 391 5.20 -6.93 -22.34
N MET A 392 6.36 -7.61 -22.24
CA MET A 392 7.31 -7.79 -23.34
C MET A 392 6.81 -8.72 -24.46
N GLN A 393 5.98 -9.69 -24.14
CA GLN A 393 5.44 -10.56 -25.19
C GLN A 393 4.36 -9.82 -25.96
N VAL A 394 3.47 -9.12 -25.25
CA VAL A 394 2.48 -8.24 -25.87
C VAL A 394 3.17 -7.19 -26.75
N LEU A 395 4.28 -6.58 -26.29
CA LEU A 395 5.07 -5.65 -27.07
C LEU A 395 5.54 -6.28 -28.39
N LYS A 396 6.28 -7.40 -28.32
CA LYS A 396 6.86 -8.05 -29.50
C LYS A 396 5.80 -8.46 -30.52
N GLU A 397 4.67 -8.97 -30.06
CA GLU A 397 3.57 -9.40 -30.90
C GLU A 397 2.92 -8.18 -31.59
N LEU A 398 2.68 -7.10 -30.85
CA LEU A 398 2.13 -5.86 -31.41
C LEU A 398 3.12 -5.15 -32.36
N GLU A 399 4.42 -5.13 -32.08
CA GLU A 399 5.44 -4.57 -33.00
C GLU A 399 5.46 -5.30 -34.35
N SER A 400 5.23 -6.63 -34.33
CA SER A 400 5.18 -7.42 -35.57
C SER A 400 3.90 -7.16 -36.37
N LEU A 401 2.77 -6.89 -35.71
CA LEU A 401 1.43 -6.77 -36.31
C LEU A 401 1.05 -5.31 -36.64
N LEU A 402 1.59 -4.34 -35.88
CA LEU A 402 1.32 -2.90 -36.02
C LEU A 402 2.59 -2.17 -36.49
N LYS A 403 3.01 -2.40 -37.75
CA LYS A 403 4.21 -1.77 -38.33
C LYS A 403 4.08 -0.24 -38.26
N GLY A 404 5.10 0.43 -37.69
CA GLY A 404 5.16 1.88 -37.55
C GLY A 404 4.53 2.45 -36.28
N ALA A 405 3.84 1.66 -35.47
CA ALA A 405 3.34 2.10 -34.16
C ALA A 405 4.49 2.26 -33.15
N LYS A 406 4.53 3.38 -32.46
CA LYS A 406 5.50 3.63 -31.39
C LYS A 406 4.91 3.13 -30.08
N ILE A 407 5.49 2.05 -29.55
CA ILE A 407 5.00 1.35 -28.36
C ILE A 407 6.02 1.48 -27.23
N ALA A 408 5.59 1.81 -26.02
CA ALA A 408 6.43 1.86 -24.84
C ALA A 408 5.91 0.96 -23.72
N ILE A 409 6.81 0.56 -22.80
CA ILE A 409 6.47 -0.24 -21.61
C ILE A 409 6.64 0.58 -20.35
N LEU A 410 5.62 0.53 -19.49
CA LEU A 410 5.59 1.14 -18.16
C LEU A 410 5.44 0.06 -17.08
N ASP A 411 6.57 -0.51 -16.66
CA ASP A 411 6.64 -1.45 -15.54
C ASP A 411 7.86 -1.19 -14.65
N LYS A 412 7.92 -1.82 -13.46
CA LYS A 412 9.02 -1.59 -12.51
C LYS A 412 10.38 -2.02 -13.05
N ASP A 413 10.45 -2.97 -13.96
CA ASP A 413 11.71 -3.51 -14.48
C ASP A 413 12.33 -2.57 -15.54
N HIS A 414 11.49 -1.84 -16.26
CA HIS A 414 11.91 -0.86 -17.26
C HIS A 414 12.03 0.56 -16.68
N THR A 415 11.35 0.84 -15.56
CA THR A 415 11.29 2.16 -14.91
C THR A 415 11.97 2.18 -13.54
N ASN A 416 13.12 1.52 -13.41
CA ASN A 416 13.89 1.41 -12.16
C ASN A 416 14.40 2.76 -11.62
N THR A 417 14.42 3.82 -12.42
CA THR A 417 14.78 5.19 -12.01
C THR A 417 13.65 6.18 -12.29
N GLN A 418 13.54 7.23 -11.47
CA GLN A 418 12.56 8.30 -11.69
C GLN A 418 12.77 9.00 -13.06
N LYS A 419 14.02 9.19 -13.47
CA LYS A 419 14.34 9.81 -14.76
C LYS A 419 13.76 9.03 -15.94
N LYS A 420 13.88 7.69 -15.93
CA LYS A 420 13.28 6.83 -16.96
C LYS A 420 11.75 6.86 -16.94
N LEU A 421 11.16 6.80 -15.74
CA LEU A 421 9.70 6.92 -15.57
C LEU A 421 9.19 8.24 -16.16
N HIS A 422 9.82 9.37 -15.79
CA HIS A 422 9.44 10.69 -16.30
C HIS A 422 9.65 10.79 -17.82
N GLY A 423 10.73 10.22 -18.36
CA GLY A 423 10.99 10.20 -19.80
C GLY A 423 9.86 9.51 -20.57
N ILE A 424 9.48 8.28 -20.17
CA ILE A 424 8.41 7.52 -20.82
C ILE A 424 7.07 8.26 -20.75
N LEU A 425 6.74 8.82 -19.60
CA LEU A 425 5.48 9.55 -19.41
C LEU A 425 5.45 10.87 -20.20
N ASN A 426 6.56 11.60 -20.26
CA ASN A 426 6.67 12.83 -21.04
C ASN A 426 6.55 12.53 -22.54
N ASP A 427 7.20 11.47 -23.04
CA ASP A 427 7.09 11.06 -24.44
C ASP A 427 5.67 10.60 -24.80
N PHE A 428 4.99 9.90 -23.87
CA PHE A 428 3.60 9.53 -24.06
C PHE A 428 2.68 10.77 -24.06
N ASN A 429 2.80 11.66 -23.09
CA ASN A 429 2.01 12.89 -23.03
C ASN A 429 2.27 13.84 -24.22
N ALA A 430 3.50 13.85 -24.74
CA ALA A 430 3.87 14.60 -25.95
C ALA A 430 3.47 13.90 -27.26
N GLN A 431 2.69 12.80 -27.19
CA GLN A 431 2.24 11.99 -28.34
C GLN A 431 3.37 11.39 -29.21
N LYS A 432 4.58 11.28 -28.66
CA LYS A 432 5.67 10.57 -29.33
C LYS A 432 5.50 9.04 -29.29
N THR A 433 4.58 8.54 -28.46
CA THR A 433 4.24 7.13 -28.27
C THR A 433 2.76 6.94 -28.47
N ASN A 434 2.36 5.95 -29.30
CA ASN A 434 0.96 5.64 -29.59
C ASN A 434 0.33 4.72 -28.56
N ILE A 435 1.09 3.69 -28.12
CA ILE A 435 0.59 2.65 -27.21
C ILE A 435 1.49 2.56 -25.99
N LEU A 436 0.91 2.58 -24.81
CA LEU A 436 1.60 2.37 -23.54
C LEU A 436 1.14 1.04 -22.92
N ILE A 437 2.04 0.06 -22.88
CA ILE A 437 1.80 -1.25 -22.26
C ILE A 437 2.33 -1.21 -20.83
N GLY A 438 1.56 -1.69 -19.85
CA GLY A 438 2.09 -1.78 -18.50
C GLY A 438 1.23 -2.57 -17.52
N THR A 439 1.71 -2.60 -16.28
CA THR A 439 1.07 -3.25 -15.16
C THR A 439 0.24 -2.25 -14.35
N GLN A 440 -0.01 -2.52 -13.07
CA GLN A 440 -0.72 -1.60 -12.17
C GLN A 440 -0.18 -0.16 -12.13
N MET A 441 1.03 0.11 -12.66
CA MET A 441 1.56 1.47 -12.77
C MET A 441 0.75 2.35 -13.74
N ILE A 442 0.14 1.78 -14.78
CA ILE A 442 -0.70 2.53 -15.72
C ILE A 442 -2.02 2.96 -15.08
N SER A 443 -2.58 2.15 -14.18
CA SER A 443 -3.88 2.42 -13.57
C SER A 443 -3.86 3.54 -12.52
N LYS A 444 -2.66 3.93 -12.02
CA LYS A 444 -2.52 4.81 -10.86
C LYS A 444 -1.84 6.15 -11.18
N GLY A 445 -2.42 7.25 -10.68
CA GLY A 445 -1.75 8.54 -10.52
C GLY A 445 -1.41 9.35 -11.77
N HIS A 446 -1.60 8.85 -13.00
CA HIS A 446 -1.28 9.57 -14.24
C HIS A 446 -2.52 10.07 -14.95
N ASP A 447 -2.44 11.26 -15.49
CA ASP A 447 -3.49 11.85 -16.32
C ASP A 447 -3.08 11.74 -17.80
N TYR A 448 -3.89 11.04 -18.58
CA TYR A 448 -3.64 10.79 -20.01
C TYR A 448 -4.73 11.49 -20.82
N ALA A 449 -4.44 12.66 -21.35
CA ALA A 449 -5.42 13.53 -22.00
C ALA A 449 -5.99 12.95 -23.31
N LYS A 450 -5.19 12.20 -24.07
CA LYS A 450 -5.54 11.73 -25.42
C LYS A 450 -5.72 10.21 -25.53
N VAL A 451 -5.91 9.54 -24.42
CA VAL A 451 -6.19 8.10 -24.42
C VAL A 451 -7.66 7.87 -24.73
N SER A 452 -7.93 7.36 -25.92
CA SER A 452 -9.27 6.95 -26.37
C SER A 452 -9.54 5.46 -26.17
N LEU A 453 -8.49 4.62 -26.09
CA LEU A 453 -8.62 3.19 -25.95
C LEU A 453 -7.87 2.66 -24.71
N ALA A 454 -8.60 2.07 -23.78
CA ALA A 454 -8.02 1.31 -22.67
C ALA A 454 -8.28 -0.18 -22.85
N VAL A 455 -7.23 -0.98 -22.86
CA VAL A 455 -7.29 -2.44 -23.06
C VAL A 455 -6.92 -3.15 -21.79
N VAL A 456 -7.70 -4.14 -21.41
CA VAL A 456 -7.42 -5.01 -20.25
C VAL A 456 -7.26 -6.44 -20.73
N LEU A 457 -6.04 -6.96 -20.59
CA LEU A 457 -5.69 -8.34 -20.92
C LEU A 457 -5.43 -9.13 -19.63
N GLY A 458 -5.87 -10.39 -19.60
CA GLY A 458 -5.51 -11.34 -18.54
C GLY A 458 -6.09 -11.04 -17.14
N ILE A 459 -7.20 -10.33 -17.06
CA ILE A 459 -7.90 -10.03 -15.78
C ILE A 459 -8.30 -11.31 -15.03
N ASP A 460 -8.54 -12.40 -15.75
CA ASP A 460 -8.87 -13.73 -15.20
C ASP A 460 -7.82 -14.23 -14.20
N ASN A 461 -6.54 -13.85 -14.38
CA ASN A 461 -5.47 -14.23 -13.45
C ASN A 461 -5.63 -13.59 -12.06
N ILE A 462 -6.38 -12.49 -11.98
CA ILE A 462 -6.68 -11.79 -10.73
C ILE A 462 -7.97 -12.37 -10.14
N ILE A 463 -9.06 -12.33 -10.90
CA ILE A 463 -10.39 -12.73 -10.39
C ILE A 463 -10.50 -14.23 -10.05
N LYS A 464 -9.69 -15.08 -10.67
CA LYS A 464 -9.61 -16.53 -10.39
C LYS A 464 -8.48 -16.90 -9.42
N SER A 465 -7.84 -15.93 -8.77
CA SER A 465 -6.86 -16.22 -7.74
C SER A 465 -7.53 -16.78 -6.47
N ASN A 466 -6.76 -17.50 -5.65
CA ASN A 466 -7.27 -18.08 -4.41
C ASN A 466 -7.48 -17.06 -3.28
N SER A 467 -7.36 -15.77 -3.56
CA SER A 467 -7.61 -14.71 -2.58
C SER A 467 -9.12 -14.52 -2.36
N TYR A 468 -9.55 -14.36 -1.11
CA TYR A 468 -10.94 -14.00 -0.80
C TYR A 468 -11.33 -12.62 -1.33
N ARG A 469 -10.36 -11.83 -1.80
CA ARG A 469 -10.52 -10.50 -2.40
C ARG A 469 -10.38 -10.50 -3.92
N ALA A 470 -10.24 -11.68 -4.53
CA ALA A 470 -9.92 -11.80 -5.96
C ALA A 470 -10.87 -10.99 -6.86
N LEU A 471 -12.17 -11.09 -6.62
CA LEU A 471 -13.17 -10.36 -7.39
C LEU A 471 -13.14 -8.86 -7.07
N GLU A 472 -13.01 -8.47 -5.79
CA GLU A 472 -12.86 -7.07 -5.35
C GLU A 472 -11.65 -6.39 -6.03
N GLU A 473 -10.51 -7.07 -6.06
CA GLU A 473 -9.29 -6.56 -6.71
C GLU A 473 -9.46 -6.44 -8.23
N GLY A 474 -10.06 -7.44 -8.85
CA GLY A 474 -10.30 -7.45 -10.30
C GLY A 474 -11.24 -6.34 -10.74
N VAL A 475 -12.40 -6.22 -10.10
CA VAL A 475 -13.40 -5.19 -10.45
C VAL A 475 -12.89 -3.79 -10.13
N SER A 476 -12.24 -3.59 -8.97
CA SER A 476 -11.58 -2.31 -8.64
C SER A 476 -10.59 -1.88 -9.72
N LEU A 477 -9.74 -2.80 -10.16
CA LEU A 477 -8.74 -2.53 -11.20
C LEU A 477 -9.39 -2.20 -12.54
N LEU A 478 -10.46 -2.90 -12.92
CA LEU A 478 -11.22 -2.60 -14.14
C LEU A 478 -11.77 -1.17 -14.13
N HIS A 479 -12.38 -0.74 -13.01
CA HIS A 479 -12.87 0.63 -12.85
C HIS A 479 -11.75 1.67 -12.93
N GLN A 480 -10.60 1.40 -12.33
CA GLN A 480 -9.44 2.29 -12.36
C GLN A 480 -8.91 2.45 -13.80
N ILE A 481 -8.80 1.35 -14.55
CA ILE A 481 -8.30 1.38 -15.94
C ILE A 481 -9.34 2.01 -16.86
N ALA A 482 -10.61 1.62 -16.73
CA ALA A 482 -11.71 2.24 -17.45
C ALA A 482 -11.84 3.75 -17.19
N GLY A 483 -11.42 4.16 -16.00
CA GLY A 483 -11.31 5.58 -15.61
C GLY A 483 -10.20 6.34 -16.33
N ARG A 484 -9.22 5.68 -16.97
CA ARG A 484 -8.11 6.31 -17.69
C ARG A 484 -8.45 6.62 -19.15
N SER A 485 -9.35 5.85 -19.77
CA SER A 485 -9.91 6.21 -21.06
C SER A 485 -10.99 7.29 -20.90
N ALA A 486 -11.25 8.03 -21.95
CA ALA A 486 -12.34 9.02 -22.01
C ALA A 486 -12.26 10.10 -20.90
N ARG A 487 -11.08 10.60 -20.55
CA ARG A 487 -10.97 11.71 -19.61
C ARG A 487 -11.29 13.07 -20.22
N GLN A 488 -10.81 13.31 -21.43
CA GLN A 488 -11.05 14.55 -22.18
C GLN A 488 -11.75 14.30 -23.51
N ILE A 489 -11.68 13.09 -24.05
CA ILE A 489 -12.31 12.65 -25.30
C ILE A 489 -13.16 11.40 -25.01
N SER A 490 -14.20 11.14 -25.81
CA SER A 490 -14.96 9.88 -25.74
C SER A 490 -14.02 8.69 -26.00
N GLY A 491 -14.20 7.61 -25.25
CA GLY A 491 -13.24 6.51 -25.29
C GLY A 491 -13.88 5.13 -25.21
N GLN A 492 -13.07 4.14 -25.59
CA GLN A 492 -13.43 2.73 -25.54
C GLN A 492 -12.61 2.01 -24.47
N VAL A 493 -13.27 1.03 -23.81
CA VAL A 493 -12.61 0.11 -22.89
C VAL A 493 -12.79 -1.30 -23.45
N PHE A 494 -11.68 -1.94 -23.82
CA PHE A 494 -11.66 -3.27 -24.38
C PHE A 494 -11.23 -4.28 -23.33
N ILE A 495 -12.11 -5.19 -22.93
CA ILE A 495 -11.85 -6.15 -21.85
C ILE A 495 -11.92 -7.56 -22.39
N GLN A 496 -10.83 -8.29 -22.27
CA GLN A 496 -10.77 -9.72 -22.57
C GLN A 496 -10.82 -10.54 -21.30
N SER A 497 -11.81 -11.43 -21.23
CA SER A 497 -12.02 -12.32 -20.09
C SER A 497 -12.86 -13.53 -20.51
N THR A 498 -12.72 -14.64 -19.81
CA THR A 498 -13.65 -15.78 -19.89
C THR A 498 -14.91 -15.54 -19.04
N GLU A 499 -14.87 -14.60 -18.09
CA GLU A 499 -15.94 -14.25 -17.14
C GLU A 499 -16.69 -12.97 -17.53
N THR A 500 -16.85 -12.71 -18.81
CA THR A 500 -17.45 -11.46 -19.32
C THR A 500 -18.86 -11.22 -18.77
N ASP A 501 -19.67 -12.26 -18.60
CA ASP A 501 -21.06 -12.15 -18.17
C ASP A 501 -21.17 -11.69 -16.72
N LEU A 502 -20.24 -12.13 -15.84
CA LEU A 502 -20.13 -11.66 -14.47
C LEU A 502 -19.67 -10.20 -14.42
N LEU A 503 -18.62 -9.88 -15.17
CA LEU A 503 -17.98 -8.55 -15.12
C LEU A 503 -18.85 -7.43 -15.68
N LYS A 504 -19.71 -7.71 -16.67
CA LYS A 504 -20.65 -6.73 -17.26
C LYS A 504 -21.53 -6.10 -16.19
N ASN A 505 -21.99 -6.87 -15.22
CA ASN A 505 -22.92 -6.42 -14.18
C ASN A 505 -22.33 -5.34 -13.25
N PHE A 506 -20.99 -5.18 -13.21
CA PHE A 506 -20.31 -4.37 -12.20
C PHE A 506 -19.53 -3.18 -12.78
N LEU A 507 -19.59 -2.90 -14.09
CA LEU A 507 -18.78 -1.85 -14.70
C LEU A 507 -19.50 -0.51 -14.88
N GLU A 508 -20.80 -0.42 -14.68
CA GLU A 508 -21.55 0.82 -14.72
C GLU A 508 -21.36 1.63 -13.44
N ASP A 509 -21.66 1.03 -12.28
CA ASP A 509 -21.41 1.64 -10.96
C ASP A 509 -20.65 0.66 -10.06
N TYR A 510 -19.54 1.10 -9.50
CA TYR A 510 -18.76 0.29 -8.56
C TYR A 510 -19.52 0.02 -7.25
N GLU A 511 -20.51 0.85 -6.92
CA GLU A 511 -21.33 0.67 -5.73
C GLU A 511 -22.22 -0.58 -5.83
N ASP A 512 -22.72 -0.92 -7.02
CA ASP A 512 -23.49 -2.15 -7.25
C ASP A 512 -22.64 -3.39 -6.97
N PHE A 513 -21.38 -3.36 -7.39
CA PHE A 513 -20.41 -4.41 -7.04
C PHE A 513 -20.22 -4.52 -5.53
N LEU A 514 -20.05 -3.39 -4.82
CA LEU A 514 -19.85 -3.40 -3.37
C LEU A 514 -21.06 -3.97 -2.63
N GLN A 515 -22.27 -3.68 -3.09
CA GLN A 515 -23.51 -4.23 -2.52
C GLN A 515 -23.59 -5.74 -2.75
N TYR A 516 -23.33 -6.19 -3.98
CA TYR A 516 -23.25 -7.61 -4.32
C TYR A 516 -22.22 -8.35 -3.46
N GLU A 517 -21.00 -7.83 -3.41
CA GLU A 517 -19.91 -8.46 -2.68
C GLU A 517 -20.17 -8.50 -1.16
N LEU A 518 -20.91 -7.54 -0.59
CA LEU A 518 -21.32 -7.58 0.81
C LEU A 518 -22.29 -8.73 1.11
N GLN A 519 -23.11 -9.13 0.13
CA GLN A 519 -24.05 -10.24 0.28
C GLN A 519 -23.35 -11.60 0.10
N GLU A 520 -22.44 -11.69 -0.86
CA GLU A 520 -21.78 -12.94 -1.24
C GLU A 520 -20.53 -13.25 -0.38
N ARG A 521 -19.90 -12.22 0.23
CA ARG A 521 -18.68 -12.41 1.02
C ARG A 521 -18.94 -13.29 2.24
N CYS A 522 -18.24 -14.42 2.32
CA CYS A 522 -18.31 -15.32 3.48
C CYS A 522 -17.98 -14.58 4.78
N GLU A 523 -18.79 -14.80 5.82
CA GLU A 523 -18.63 -14.16 7.15
C GLU A 523 -17.31 -14.51 7.85
N LEU A 524 -16.57 -15.51 7.39
CA LEU A 524 -15.25 -15.85 7.90
C LEU A 524 -14.14 -14.87 7.47
N TYR A 525 -14.46 -13.94 6.56
CA TYR A 525 -13.50 -12.98 6.01
C TYR A 525 -13.91 -11.52 6.28
N PRO A 526 -12.94 -10.58 6.21
CA PRO A 526 -13.27 -9.17 6.24
C PRO A 526 -14.28 -8.78 5.14
N PRO A 527 -15.24 -7.91 5.44
CA PRO A 527 -15.35 -7.03 6.61
C PRO A 527 -16.10 -7.62 7.81
N PHE A 528 -16.51 -8.89 7.78
CA PHE A 528 -17.33 -9.50 8.82
C PHE A 528 -16.50 -10.06 9.98
N SER A 529 -15.29 -10.53 9.68
CA SER A 529 -14.34 -11.07 10.66
C SER A 529 -12.98 -10.40 10.54
N ARG A 530 -12.25 -10.36 11.65
CA ARG A 530 -10.85 -9.96 11.68
C ARG A 530 -9.96 -11.19 11.60
N LEU A 531 -8.80 -11.02 11.00
CA LEU A 531 -7.85 -12.09 10.74
C LEU A 531 -6.51 -11.78 11.42
N CYS A 532 -5.86 -12.82 11.94
CA CYS A 532 -4.45 -12.75 12.33
C CYS A 532 -3.73 -13.97 11.76
N LEU A 533 -2.65 -13.73 11.04
CA LEU A 533 -1.81 -14.77 10.47
C LEU A 533 -0.50 -14.86 11.25
N LEU A 534 -0.24 -16.02 11.83
CA LEU A 534 1.02 -16.36 12.49
C LEU A 534 1.85 -17.22 11.56
N GLU A 535 3.10 -16.84 11.31
CA GLU A 535 3.99 -17.56 10.42
C GLU A 535 5.19 -18.13 11.18
N PHE A 536 5.44 -19.42 10.99
CA PHE A 536 6.53 -20.20 11.59
C PHE A 536 7.49 -20.63 10.48
N LYS A 537 8.78 -20.29 10.65
CA LYS A 537 9.84 -20.55 9.66
C LYS A 537 10.99 -21.34 10.25
N HIS A 538 11.46 -22.35 9.52
CA HIS A 538 12.69 -23.04 9.84
C HIS A 538 13.35 -23.63 8.58
N LYS A 539 14.70 -23.78 8.60
CA LYS A 539 15.45 -24.40 7.48
C LYS A 539 15.14 -25.89 7.31
N ASN A 540 14.85 -26.59 8.39
CA ASN A 540 14.38 -27.97 8.39
C ASN A 540 12.86 -27.96 8.42
N GLU A 541 12.23 -28.75 7.53
CA GLU A 541 10.78 -28.80 7.36
C GLU A 541 10.07 -29.37 8.58
N GLU A 542 10.57 -30.50 9.11
CA GLU A 542 10.00 -31.15 10.30
C GLU A 542 10.00 -30.21 11.51
N LYS A 543 11.09 -29.46 11.72
CA LYS A 543 11.17 -28.47 12.79
C LYS A 543 10.19 -27.31 12.57
N ALA A 544 9.99 -26.86 11.33
CA ALA A 544 8.99 -25.83 11.03
C ALA A 544 7.57 -26.34 11.35
N GLN A 545 7.27 -27.58 10.98
CA GLN A 545 6.00 -28.25 11.30
C GLN A 545 5.81 -28.41 12.81
N GLN A 546 6.81 -28.93 13.52
CA GLN A 546 6.76 -29.11 14.97
C GLN A 546 6.55 -27.78 15.71
N LEU A 547 7.23 -26.70 15.29
CA LEU A 547 7.00 -25.34 15.84
C LEU A 547 5.55 -24.91 15.65
N SER A 548 4.98 -25.10 14.47
CA SER A 548 3.59 -24.76 14.18
C SER A 548 2.60 -25.61 14.98
N LEU A 549 2.83 -26.92 15.08
CA LEU A 549 1.97 -27.83 15.85
C LEU A 549 2.00 -27.48 17.35
N LYS A 550 3.18 -27.26 17.92
CA LYS A 550 3.35 -26.84 19.31
C LYS A 550 2.68 -25.48 19.57
N ALA A 551 2.84 -24.55 18.64
CA ALA A 551 2.18 -23.24 18.72
C ALA A 551 0.65 -23.39 18.66
N ALA A 552 0.12 -24.25 17.77
CA ALA A 552 -1.32 -24.49 17.66
C ALA A 552 -1.90 -25.10 18.95
N GLN A 553 -1.19 -26.03 19.60
CA GLN A 553 -1.59 -26.60 20.89
C GLN A 553 -1.65 -25.53 22.00
N ILE A 554 -0.62 -24.69 22.12
CA ILE A 554 -0.61 -23.61 23.13
C ILE A 554 -1.66 -22.56 22.81
N LEU A 555 -1.80 -22.18 21.54
CA LEU A 555 -2.82 -21.22 21.10
C LEU A 555 -4.23 -21.71 21.44
N SER A 556 -4.53 -23.01 21.24
CA SER A 556 -5.86 -23.56 21.54
C SER A 556 -6.26 -23.38 23.02
N LEU A 557 -5.28 -23.35 23.92
CA LEU A 557 -5.48 -23.06 25.35
C LEU A 557 -5.61 -21.56 25.66
N CYS A 558 -5.13 -20.71 24.76
CA CYS A 558 -5.14 -19.25 24.90
C CYS A 558 -6.30 -18.58 24.15
N LEU A 559 -7.15 -19.34 23.44
CA LEU A 559 -8.22 -18.76 22.64
C LEU A 559 -9.33 -18.17 23.50
N GLU A 560 -9.64 -16.91 23.26
CA GLU A 560 -10.85 -16.27 23.77
C GLU A 560 -12.09 -16.78 23.03
N LYS A 561 -13.25 -16.65 23.68
CA LYS A 561 -14.54 -17.05 23.08
C LYS A 561 -14.77 -16.39 21.73
N GLY A 562 -15.13 -17.18 20.72
CA GLY A 562 -15.42 -16.72 19.37
C GLY A 562 -14.17 -16.53 18.48
N VAL A 563 -13.01 -17.00 18.93
CA VAL A 563 -11.81 -17.08 18.09
C VAL A 563 -11.68 -18.49 17.54
N THR A 564 -11.51 -18.61 16.22
CA THR A 564 -11.25 -19.90 15.54
C THR A 564 -9.81 -19.97 15.07
N LEU A 565 -9.25 -21.18 15.04
CA LEU A 565 -7.89 -21.48 14.64
C LEU A 565 -7.88 -22.47 13.47
N SER A 566 -7.05 -22.18 12.46
CA SER A 566 -6.75 -23.09 11.36
C SER A 566 -5.25 -23.14 11.15
N SER A 567 -4.65 -24.34 11.09
CA SER A 567 -3.22 -24.52 10.84
C SER A 567 -3.02 -25.24 9.51
N PHE A 568 -2.09 -24.73 8.70
CA PHE A 568 -1.81 -25.29 7.37
C PHE A 568 -0.39 -24.96 6.90
N LYS A 569 0.10 -25.73 5.94
CA LYS A 569 1.35 -25.45 5.24
C LYS A 569 1.17 -24.26 4.32
N ALA A 570 2.13 -23.33 4.29
CA ALA A 570 2.00 -22.15 3.42
C ALA A 570 1.93 -22.58 1.94
N PRO A 571 1.10 -21.94 1.09
CA PRO A 571 1.01 -22.24 -0.34
C PRO A 571 2.36 -22.14 -1.07
N ILE A 572 3.19 -21.16 -0.67
CA ILE A 572 4.61 -21.13 -1.02
C ILE A 572 5.36 -21.74 0.16
N GLU A 573 5.58 -23.03 0.09
CA GLU A 573 6.09 -23.83 1.20
C GLU A 573 7.48 -23.41 1.67
N LYS A 574 8.33 -22.93 0.75
CA LYS A 574 9.73 -22.59 1.01
C LYS A 574 10.10 -21.25 0.41
N ILE A 575 10.68 -20.35 1.20
CA ILE A 575 11.24 -19.08 0.77
C ILE A 575 12.61 -18.88 1.42
N ALA A 576 13.62 -18.50 0.62
CA ALA A 576 15.00 -18.27 1.08
C ALA A 576 15.50 -19.41 1.99
N SER A 577 15.40 -20.64 1.52
CA SER A 577 15.78 -21.87 2.21
C SER A 577 15.02 -22.17 3.51
N SER A 578 13.93 -21.47 3.81
CA SER A 578 13.12 -21.70 5.02
C SER A 578 11.74 -22.21 4.66
N TYR A 579 11.35 -23.32 5.25
CA TYR A 579 10.00 -23.87 5.18
C TYR A 579 9.05 -23.07 6.04
N ARG A 580 7.78 -22.96 5.61
CA ARG A 580 6.78 -22.07 6.16
C ARG A 580 5.51 -22.81 6.52
N TYR A 581 5.07 -22.65 7.77
CA TYR A 581 3.77 -23.10 8.26
C TYR A 581 3.00 -21.91 8.81
N LEU A 582 1.69 -21.91 8.62
CA LEU A 582 0.81 -20.80 8.94
C LEU A 582 -0.26 -21.25 9.92
N ILE A 583 -0.58 -20.37 10.87
CA ILE A 583 -1.77 -20.49 11.70
C ILE A 583 -2.60 -19.24 11.45
N LEU A 584 -3.85 -19.43 11.03
CA LEU A 584 -4.82 -18.35 10.81
C LEU A 584 -5.85 -18.35 11.93
N LEU A 585 -5.89 -17.26 12.66
CA LEU A 585 -6.91 -16.98 13.64
C LEU A 585 -7.97 -16.06 13.04
N ARG A 586 -9.25 -16.30 13.37
CA ARG A 586 -10.39 -15.49 12.94
C ARG A 586 -11.28 -15.16 14.10
N SER A 587 -11.82 -13.94 14.13
CA SER A 587 -12.84 -13.56 15.11
C SER A 587 -13.70 -12.40 14.59
N LYS A 588 -14.99 -12.39 14.92
CA LYS A 588 -15.86 -11.21 14.74
C LYS A 588 -15.50 -10.10 15.74
N ASN A 589 -14.90 -10.46 16.89
CA ASN A 589 -14.46 -9.52 17.91
C ASN A 589 -12.93 -9.30 17.83
N PRO A 590 -12.45 -8.10 17.43
CA PRO A 590 -11.03 -7.81 17.35
C PRO A 590 -10.30 -7.88 18.70
N LEU A 591 -10.97 -7.55 19.82
CA LEU A 591 -10.35 -7.59 21.13
C LEU A 591 -10.06 -9.03 21.58
N SER A 592 -10.98 -9.97 21.33
CA SER A 592 -10.77 -11.39 21.61
C SER A 592 -9.59 -11.94 20.81
N LEU A 593 -9.47 -11.55 19.52
CA LEU A 593 -8.36 -11.94 18.68
C LEU A 593 -7.01 -11.45 19.22
N ILE A 594 -6.93 -10.15 19.56
CA ILE A 594 -5.72 -9.52 20.13
C ILE A 594 -5.32 -10.19 21.45
N LYS A 595 -6.28 -10.38 22.39
CA LYS A 595 -6.03 -11.03 23.68
C LYS A 595 -5.46 -12.43 23.50
N SER A 596 -6.04 -13.25 22.61
CA SER A 596 -5.57 -14.61 22.31
C SER A 596 -4.11 -14.60 21.82
N VAL A 597 -3.76 -13.67 20.90
CA VAL A 597 -2.39 -13.56 20.39
C VAL A 597 -1.43 -13.12 21.49
N HIS A 598 -1.77 -12.11 22.28
CA HIS A 598 -0.91 -11.67 23.40
C HIS A 598 -0.74 -12.74 24.47
N ALA A 599 -1.79 -13.48 24.83
CA ALA A 599 -1.71 -14.61 25.76
C ALA A 599 -0.72 -15.65 25.24
N PHE A 600 -0.81 -16.03 23.97
CA PHE A 600 0.14 -16.94 23.33
C PHE A 600 1.58 -16.42 23.36
N LEU A 601 1.82 -15.17 22.97
CA LEU A 601 3.18 -14.59 22.96
C LEU A 601 3.79 -14.53 24.37
N LYS A 602 2.96 -14.32 25.40
CA LYS A 602 3.39 -14.34 26.81
C LYS A 602 3.68 -15.75 27.30
N THR A 603 2.84 -16.74 26.94
CA THR A 603 2.97 -18.14 27.37
C THR A 603 4.11 -18.87 26.66
N ALA A 604 4.38 -18.52 25.41
CA ALA A 604 5.37 -19.18 24.57
C ALA A 604 6.38 -18.21 23.96
N PRO A 605 7.13 -17.41 24.75
CA PRO A 605 8.07 -16.40 24.24
C PRO A 605 9.20 -16.98 23.42
N ASN A 606 9.52 -18.26 23.62
CA ASN A 606 10.61 -18.97 22.94
C ASN A 606 10.20 -19.60 21.61
N ILE A 607 8.92 -19.50 21.20
CA ILE A 607 8.48 -19.96 19.89
C ILE A 607 8.57 -18.79 18.90
N PRO A 608 9.56 -18.79 17.98
CA PRO A 608 9.73 -17.69 17.04
C PRO A 608 8.60 -17.72 16.01
N CYS A 609 7.84 -16.64 15.95
CA CYS A 609 6.81 -16.44 14.93
C CYS A 609 6.76 -14.98 14.47
N SER A 610 6.27 -14.74 13.27
CA SER A 610 5.87 -13.41 12.83
C SER A 610 4.35 -13.29 12.92
N VAL A 611 3.88 -12.17 13.46
CA VAL A 611 2.44 -11.87 13.63
C VAL A 611 2.02 -10.85 12.58
N ASN A 612 0.98 -11.17 11.81
CA ASN A 612 0.39 -10.27 10.83
C ASN A 612 -1.11 -10.10 11.14
N MET A 613 -1.44 -9.03 11.86
CA MET A 613 -2.83 -8.63 12.11
C MET A 613 -3.42 -8.01 10.84
N ASP A 614 -4.65 -8.35 10.51
CA ASP A 614 -5.35 -7.94 9.28
C ASP A 614 -4.47 -8.15 8.03
N PRO A 615 -4.10 -9.39 7.70
CA PRO A 615 -3.32 -9.67 6.50
C PRO A 615 -4.11 -9.27 5.25
N VAL A 616 -3.42 -8.68 4.29
CA VAL A 616 -4.02 -8.30 2.99
C VAL A 616 -4.31 -9.57 2.18
N ASP A 617 -3.41 -10.54 2.28
CA ASP A 617 -3.53 -11.84 1.64
C ASP A 617 -3.21 -12.94 2.65
N ILE A 618 -3.85 -14.11 2.49
CA ILE A 618 -3.67 -15.27 3.37
C ILE A 618 -2.77 -16.30 2.70
N PHE A 619 -2.61 -16.24 1.35
CA PHE A 619 -1.95 -17.24 0.54
C PHE A 619 -0.78 -16.72 -0.27
#